data_961276daecd4550f36ab8b7ec613901f
#
_entry.id   961276daecd4550f36ab8b7ec613901f
#
_cell.length_a   1.000
_cell.length_b   1.000
_cell.length_c   1.000
_cell.angle_alpha   90.00
_cell.angle_beta   90.00
_cell.angle_gamma   90.00
#
_symmetry.space_group_name_H-M   'P 1'
#
loop_
_entity.id
_entity.type
_entity.pdbx_description
1 polymer ?
#
loop_
_entity_poly.entity_id
_entity_poly.type
_entity_poly.pdbx_seq_one_letter_code
_entity_poly.pdbx_strand_id
1 'polypeptide(L)'
;MSTSPENPDRALVAWAKDRYPIGKFVEWAKHKTVPIGPGAFWYYFGGISLFLFLIQVGTGILLMFYYKGSADTAFESVRFISAKVPFGWLVRSVHAWSAKLMIFSVFIHMFSVFFMRAYRKPREATWLSG
;
A
#
# COMPACT_ATOMS: atom_id res chain seq x y z
N MET A 1 37.77 4.69 35.66
CA MET A 1 36.85 3.98 34.75
C MET A 1 35.57 4.80 34.70
N SER A 2 35.47 5.68 33.72
CA SER A 2 34.33 6.60 33.55
C SER A 2 33.32 5.94 32.61
N THR A 3 32.22 5.44 33.15
CA THR A 3 31.08 4.97 32.36
C THR A 3 30.27 6.18 31.93
N SER A 4 30.48 6.62 30.69
CA SER A 4 29.62 7.64 30.08
C SER A 4 28.17 7.15 30.07
N PRO A 5 27.16 7.98 30.40
CA PRO A 5 25.76 7.57 30.36
C PRO A 5 25.40 7.21 28.90
N GLU A 6 25.08 5.95 28.70
CA GLU A 6 24.63 5.46 27.42
C GLU A 6 23.35 6.22 27.04
N ASN A 7 23.40 6.94 25.92
CA ASN A 7 22.29 7.76 25.45
C ASN A 7 21.04 6.88 25.26
N PRO A 8 19.95 7.13 26.02
CA PRO A 8 18.76 6.29 26.00
C PRO A 8 18.14 6.13 24.60
N ASP A 9 18.34 7.14 23.73
CA ASP A 9 17.86 7.09 22.35
C ASP A 9 18.60 6.04 21.52
N ARG A 10 19.90 5.81 21.78
CA ARG A 10 20.68 4.78 21.12
C ARG A 10 20.28 3.37 21.58
N ALA A 11 19.97 3.22 22.85
CA ALA A 11 19.49 1.95 23.40
C ALA A 11 18.11 1.59 22.83
N LEU A 12 17.19 2.53 22.71
CA LEU A 12 15.88 2.33 22.08
C LEU A 12 15.99 1.99 20.59
N VAL A 13 16.87 2.67 19.86
CA VAL A 13 17.10 2.39 18.43
C VAL A 13 17.76 1.03 18.25
N ALA A 14 18.71 0.64 19.11
CA ALA A 14 19.33 -0.70 19.07
C ALA A 14 18.30 -1.78 19.39
N TRP A 15 17.48 -1.62 20.40
CA TRP A 15 16.41 -2.53 20.76
C TRP A 15 15.37 -2.69 19.63
N ALA A 16 14.97 -1.57 19.00
CA ALA A 16 14.04 -1.58 17.88
C ALA A 16 14.62 -2.30 16.64
N LYS A 17 15.91 -2.08 16.34
CA LYS A 17 16.59 -2.76 15.23
C LYS A 17 16.74 -4.26 15.45
N ASP A 18 16.92 -4.69 16.70
CA ASP A 18 17.03 -6.12 17.04
C ASP A 18 15.67 -6.82 16.96
N ARG A 19 14.61 -6.16 17.40
CA ARG A 19 13.25 -6.71 17.42
C ARG A 19 12.56 -6.67 16.06
N TYR A 20 12.84 -5.64 15.27
CA TYR A 20 12.27 -5.43 13.93
C TYR A 20 13.40 -5.43 12.90
N PRO A 21 13.64 -6.52 12.18
CA PRO A 21 14.72 -6.62 11.18
C PRO A 21 14.42 -5.80 9.92
N ILE A 22 14.14 -4.50 10.10
CA ILE A 22 13.84 -3.55 9.03
C ILE A 22 15.00 -3.51 8.02
N GLY A 23 16.25 -3.66 8.49
CA GLY A 23 17.42 -3.74 7.63
C GLY A 23 17.35 -4.88 6.62
N LYS A 24 16.93 -6.08 7.08
CA LYS A 24 16.74 -7.24 6.19
C LYS A 24 15.63 -7.02 5.18
N PHE A 25 14.55 -6.36 5.59
CA PHE A 25 13.44 -6.01 4.69
C PHE A 25 13.87 -4.98 3.64
N VAL A 26 14.63 -3.95 4.04
CA VAL A 26 15.18 -2.94 3.13
C VAL A 26 16.21 -3.55 2.17
N GLU A 27 17.09 -4.43 2.65
CA GLU A 27 18.02 -5.16 1.80
C GLU A 27 17.30 -6.08 0.82
N TRP A 28 16.31 -6.84 1.29
CA TRP A 28 15.47 -7.66 0.43
C TRP A 28 14.76 -6.81 -0.65
N ALA A 29 14.24 -5.64 -0.28
CA ALA A 29 13.62 -4.72 -1.23
C ALA A 29 14.61 -4.14 -2.26
N LYS A 30 15.85 -3.84 -1.84
CA LYS A 30 16.93 -3.35 -2.73
C LYS A 30 17.43 -4.41 -3.70
N HIS A 31 17.44 -5.68 -3.30
CA HIS A 31 17.86 -6.80 -4.15
C HIS A 31 16.77 -7.29 -5.10
N LYS A 32 15.59 -6.69 -5.06
CA LYS A 32 14.51 -7.01 -6.01
C LYS A 32 14.83 -6.41 -7.37
N THR A 33 15.67 -7.09 -8.14
CA THR A 33 15.97 -6.72 -9.52
C THR A 33 14.77 -6.95 -10.41
N VAL A 34 14.27 -5.88 -11.04
CA VAL A 34 13.27 -5.99 -12.09
C VAL A 34 14.01 -6.46 -13.35
N PRO A 35 13.57 -7.55 -14.01
CA PRO A 35 14.22 -7.99 -15.24
C PRO A 35 14.11 -6.90 -16.31
N ILE A 36 15.27 -6.51 -16.86
CA ILE A 36 15.36 -5.53 -17.92
C ILE A 36 15.08 -6.26 -19.24
N GLY A 37 13.89 -6.06 -19.82
CA GLY A 37 13.50 -6.68 -21.08
C GLY A 37 12.19 -6.09 -21.61
N PRO A 38 11.79 -6.43 -22.84
CA PRO A 38 10.56 -5.90 -23.46
C PRO A 38 9.26 -6.22 -22.71
N GLY A 39 9.31 -7.16 -21.74
CA GLY A 39 8.21 -7.48 -20.85
C GLY A 39 8.27 -6.80 -19.46
N ALA A 40 9.29 -5.98 -19.17
CA ALA A 40 9.48 -5.35 -17.86
C ALA A 40 8.31 -4.43 -17.47
N PHE A 41 7.66 -3.81 -18.43
CA PHE A 41 6.51 -2.93 -18.21
C PHE A 41 5.36 -3.63 -17.45
N TRP A 42 5.13 -4.90 -17.72
CA TRP A 42 4.06 -5.66 -17.08
C TRP A 42 4.28 -5.90 -15.58
N TYR A 43 5.53 -5.89 -15.12
CA TYR A 43 5.86 -6.04 -13.69
C TYR A 43 5.48 -4.79 -12.86
N TYR A 44 5.41 -3.60 -13.50
CA TYR A 44 5.04 -2.37 -12.81
C TYR A 44 3.58 -2.36 -12.35
N PHE A 45 2.69 -3.11 -13.03
CA PHE A 45 1.27 -3.15 -12.63
C PHE A 45 1.04 -3.71 -11.23
N GLY A 46 1.88 -4.65 -10.76
CA GLY A 46 1.83 -5.11 -9.37
C GLY A 46 2.15 -4.01 -8.37
N GLY A 47 3.19 -3.23 -8.63
CA GLY A 47 3.55 -2.08 -7.81
C GLY A 47 2.51 -0.97 -7.83
N ILE A 48 1.95 -0.68 -9.01
CA ILE A 48 0.87 0.31 -9.18
C ILE A 48 -0.37 -0.12 -8.39
N SER A 49 -0.78 -1.39 -8.49
CA SER A 49 -1.92 -1.92 -7.75
C SER A 49 -1.74 -1.82 -6.24
N LEU A 50 -0.54 -2.16 -5.74
CA LEU A 50 -0.21 -2.02 -4.32
C LEU A 50 -0.24 -0.55 -3.87
N PHE A 51 0.31 0.36 -4.66
CA PHE A 51 0.30 1.79 -4.37
C PHE A 51 -1.13 2.34 -4.30
N LEU A 52 -1.97 1.98 -5.28
CA LEU A 52 -3.39 2.37 -5.30
C LEU A 52 -4.15 1.77 -4.11
N PHE A 53 -3.83 0.55 -3.70
CA PHE A 53 -4.39 -0.08 -2.51
C PHE A 53 -4.05 0.72 -1.24
N LEU A 54 -2.80 1.15 -1.09
CA LEU A 54 -2.40 1.98 0.05
C LEU A 54 -3.14 3.33 0.07
N ILE A 55 -3.36 3.95 -1.09
CA ILE A 55 -4.19 5.15 -1.22
C ILE A 55 -5.63 4.84 -0.76
N GLN A 56 -6.19 3.70 -1.16
CA GLN A 56 -7.54 3.29 -0.75
C GLN A 56 -7.64 3.12 0.76
N VAL A 57 -6.70 2.44 1.39
CA VAL A 57 -6.67 2.28 2.84
C VAL A 57 -6.57 3.64 3.55
N GLY A 58 -5.62 4.48 3.14
CA GLY A 58 -5.43 5.80 3.76
C GLY A 58 -6.64 6.71 3.61
N THR A 59 -7.15 6.87 2.40
CA THR A 59 -8.33 7.71 2.15
C THR A 59 -9.60 7.11 2.74
N GLY A 60 -9.73 5.78 2.75
CA GLY A 60 -10.86 5.07 3.36
C GLY A 60 -10.94 5.31 4.88
N ILE A 61 -9.82 5.22 5.58
CA ILE A 61 -9.75 5.53 7.02
C ILE A 61 -10.17 6.97 7.28
N LEU A 62 -9.68 7.94 6.50
CA LEU A 62 -10.07 9.34 6.65
C LEU A 62 -11.58 9.56 6.43
N LEU A 63 -12.16 8.89 5.44
CA LEU A 63 -13.60 8.98 5.17
C LEU A 63 -14.45 8.33 6.27
N MET A 64 -13.97 7.24 6.88
CA MET A 64 -14.69 6.54 7.95
C MET A 64 -14.93 7.41 9.18
N PHE A 65 -14.11 8.41 9.47
CA PHE A 65 -14.33 9.32 10.60
C PHE A 65 -15.63 10.12 10.48
N TYR A 66 -16.11 10.36 9.27
CA TYR A 66 -17.28 11.18 9.00
C TYR A 66 -18.44 10.40 8.37
N TYR A 67 -18.18 9.21 7.84
CA TYR A 67 -19.18 8.41 7.17
C TYR A 67 -20.05 7.64 8.15
N LYS A 68 -21.37 7.73 7.97
CA LYS A 68 -22.36 6.96 8.74
C LYS A 68 -23.04 5.95 7.82
N GLY A 69 -22.76 4.66 8.06
CA GLY A 69 -23.23 3.55 7.21
C GLY A 69 -24.64 3.06 7.53
N SER A 70 -25.62 3.96 7.70
CA SER A 70 -27.03 3.59 7.86
C SER A 70 -27.86 4.00 6.64
N ALA A 71 -28.95 3.28 6.35
CA ALA A 71 -29.77 3.53 5.18
C ALA A 71 -30.30 4.98 5.13
N ASP A 72 -30.64 5.55 6.28
CA ASP A 72 -31.25 6.89 6.38
C ASP A 72 -30.21 8.02 6.34
N THR A 73 -28.97 7.77 6.82
CA THR A 73 -27.98 8.85 7.00
C THR A 73 -26.75 8.75 6.10
N ALA A 74 -26.59 7.65 5.34
CA ALA A 74 -25.43 7.44 4.48
C ALA A 74 -25.30 8.56 3.43
N PHE A 75 -26.37 8.87 2.74
CA PHE A 75 -26.39 9.94 1.72
C PHE A 75 -26.04 11.30 2.31
N GLU A 76 -26.66 11.66 3.44
CA GLU A 76 -26.38 12.93 4.13
C GLU A 76 -24.94 13.01 4.64
N SER A 77 -24.37 11.91 5.13
CA SER A 77 -22.98 11.89 5.57
C SER A 77 -21.99 12.11 4.42
N VAL A 78 -22.26 11.54 3.24
CA VAL A 78 -21.45 11.77 2.02
C VAL A 78 -21.56 13.21 1.56
N ARG A 79 -22.76 13.77 1.60
CA ARG A 79 -22.99 15.19 1.28
C ARG A 79 -22.27 16.11 2.26
N PHE A 80 -22.34 15.80 3.56
CA PHE A 80 -21.61 16.53 4.60
C PHE A 80 -20.09 16.50 4.36
N ILE A 81 -19.51 15.33 4.09
CA ILE A 81 -18.09 15.17 3.77
C ILE A 81 -17.70 16.08 2.60
N SER A 82 -18.50 16.08 1.55
CA SER A 82 -18.20 16.84 0.32
C SER A 82 -18.33 18.35 0.46
N ALA A 83 -19.29 18.83 1.30
CA ALA A 83 -19.67 20.24 1.38
C ALA A 83 -19.11 20.96 2.62
N LYS A 84 -18.92 20.26 3.73
CA LYS A 84 -18.60 20.87 5.04
C LYS A 84 -17.23 20.51 5.59
N VAL A 85 -16.69 19.34 5.25
CA VAL A 85 -15.37 18.91 5.74
C VAL A 85 -14.27 19.56 4.91
N PRO A 86 -13.28 20.24 5.52
CA PRO A 86 -12.12 20.76 4.79
C PRO A 86 -11.43 19.65 3.99
N PHE A 87 -11.20 19.87 2.71
CA PHE A 87 -10.65 18.87 1.78
C PHE A 87 -11.45 17.56 1.63
N GLY A 88 -12.64 17.44 2.22
CA GLY A 88 -13.46 16.23 2.15
C GLY A 88 -13.85 15.84 0.72
N TRP A 89 -14.16 16.81 -0.14
CA TRP A 89 -14.39 16.60 -1.56
C TRP A 89 -13.17 16.01 -2.28
N LEU A 90 -11.95 16.45 -1.91
CA LEU A 90 -10.71 15.97 -2.50
C LEU A 90 -10.42 14.52 -2.09
N VAL A 91 -10.46 14.22 -0.78
CA VAL A 91 -10.24 12.88 -0.25
C VAL A 91 -11.24 11.88 -0.85
N ARG A 92 -12.53 12.27 -0.95
CA ARG A 92 -13.56 11.44 -1.58
C ARG A 92 -13.30 11.23 -3.07
N SER A 93 -12.88 12.27 -3.80
CA SER A 93 -12.56 12.15 -5.23
C SER A 93 -11.35 11.26 -5.47
N VAL A 94 -10.28 11.42 -4.69
CA VAL A 94 -9.08 10.56 -4.75
C VAL A 94 -9.48 9.11 -4.45
N HIS A 95 -10.28 8.87 -3.42
CA HIS A 95 -10.77 7.53 -3.08
C HIS A 95 -11.55 6.89 -4.23
N ALA A 96 -12.48 7.61 -4.82
CA ALA A 96 -13.31 7.09 -5.91
C ALA A 96 -12.51 6.82 -7.20
N TRP A 97 -11.57 7.70 -7.55
CA TRP A 97 -10.74 7.52 -8.74
C TRP A 97 -9.68 6.43 -8.56
N SER A 98 -9.01 6.40 -7.41
CA SER A 98 -8.03 5.36 -7.13
C SER A 98 -8.68 3.97 -7.04
N ALA A 99 -9.93 3.84 -6.58
CA ALA A 99 -10.68 2.59 -6.62
C ALA A 99 -10.85 2.06 -8.05
N LYS A 100 -11.29 2.91 -8.97
CA LYS A 100 -11.48 2.55 -10.38
C LYS A 100 -10.16 2.13 -11.04
N LEU A 101 -9.11 2.93 -10.81
CA LEU A 101 -7.77 2.62 -11.33
C LEU A 101 -7.18 1.37 -10.71
N MET A 102 -7.42 1.11 -9.44
CA MET A 102 -6.98 -0.10 -8.76
C MET A 102 -7.61 -1.35 -9.36
N ILE A 103 -8.93 -1.36 -9.57
CA ILE A 103 -9.63 -2.48 -10.20
C ILE A 103 -9.05 -2.75 -11.59
N PHE A 104 -8.89 -1.71 -12.40
CA PHE A 104 -8.31 -1.83 -13.74
C PHE A 104 -6.87 -2.36 -13.70
N SER A 105 -6.05 -1.82 -12.82
CA SER A 105 -4.65 -2.24 -12.64
C SER A 105 -4.53 -3.68 -12.17
N VAL A 106 -5.39 -4.12 -11.24
CA VAL A 106 -5.42 -5.50 -10.74
C VAL A 106 -5.77 -6.49 -11.85
N PHE A 107 -6.74 -6.17 -12.72
CA PHE A 107 -7.05 -7.00 -13.87
C PHE A 107 -5.86 -7.15 -14.81
N ILE A 108 -5.20 -6.05 -15.16
CA ILE A 108 -4.00 -6.08 -16.00
C ILE A 108 -2.89 -6.89 -15.31
N HIS A 109 -2.69 -6.68 -14.01
CA HIS A 109 -1.70 -7.43 -13.23
C HIS A 109 -1.98 -8.94 -13.27
N MET A 110 -3.23 -9.36 -13.06
CA MET A 110 -3.63 -10.76 -13.12
C MET A 110 -3.33 -11.38 -14.51
N PHE A 111 -3.70 -10.71 -15.59
CA PHE A 111 -3.39 -11.17 -16.95
C PHE A 111 -1.88 -11.21 -17.20
N SER A 112 -1.15 -10.21 -16.75
CA SER A 112 0.31 -10.15 -16.84
C SER A 112 0.96 -11.37 -16.16
N VAL A 113 0.57 -11.68 -14.92
CA VAL A 113 1.08 -12.82 -14.16
C VAL A 113 0.77 -14.14 -14.86
N PHE A 114 -0.43 -14.25 -15.44
CA PHE A 114 -0.84 -15.45 -16.18
C PHE A 114 -0.03 -15.64 -17.47
N PHE A 115 0.03 -14.65 -18.34
CA PHE A 115 0.75 -14.73 -19.61
C PHE A 115 2.26 -14.88 -19.45
N MET A 116 2.84 -14.24 -18.43
CA MET A 116 4.27 -14.37 -18.12
C MET A 116 4.62 -15.62 -17.34
N ARG A 117 3.64 -16.49 -17.05
CA ARG A 117 3.79 -17.74 -16.31
C ARG A 117 4.50 -17.55 -14.96
N ALA A 118 4.25 -16.41 -14.30
CA ALA A 118 4.89 -16.05 -13.03
C ALA A 118 4.47 -16.96 -11.85
N TYR A 119 3.48 -17.83 -12.04
CA TYR A 119 3.02 -18.85 -11.09
C TYR A 119 3.90 -20.11 -11.04
N ARG A 120 4.88 -20.25 -11.96
CA ARG A 120 5.76 -21.44 -12.02
C ARG A 120 6.94 -21.30 -11.03
N LYS A 121 7.48 -22.48 -10.65
CA LYS A 121 8.68 -22.59 -9.84
C LYS A 121 9.82 -21.67 -10.32
N PRO A 122 10.49 -20.94 -9.43
CA PRO A 122 10.46 -20.96 -7.95
C PRO A 122 9.52 -19.92 -7.34
N ARG A 123 8.56 -19.34 -8.07
CA ARG A 123 7.71 -18.19 -7.68
C ARG A 123 6.32 -18.56 -7.17
N GLU A 124 6.06 -19.83 -6.90
CA GLU A 124 4.76 -20.34 -6.45
C GLU A 124 4.27 -19.64 -5.16
N ALA A 125 5.16 -19.50 -4.18
CA ALA A 125 4.82 -18.84 -2.92
C ALA A 125 4.48 -17.35 -3.10
N THR A 126 5.15 -16.68 -4.02
CA THR A 126 4.87 -15.27 -4.36
C THR A 126 3.51 -15.12 -5.05
N TRP A 127 3.13 -16.10 -5.87
CA TRP A 127 1.83 -16.11 -6.54
C TRP A 127 0.68 -16.36 -5.56
N LEU A 128 0.89 -17.23 -4.57
CA LEU A 128 -0.11 -17.49 -3.53
C LEU A 128 -0.33 -16.32 -2.58
N SER A 129 0.69 -15.48 -2.38
CA SER A 129 0.64 -14.34 -1.45
C SER A 129 0.16 -13.02 -2.09
N GLY A 130 0.13 -12.93 -3.38
CA GLY A 130 -0.26 -11.73 -4.16
C GLY A 130 -1.30 -12.01 -5.19
#